data_025b911a8281fc438ba36c2b12a4b8f6
#
_entry.id   025b911a8281fc438ba36c2b12a4b8f6
#
_cell.length_a   1.000
_cell.length_b   1.000
_cell.length_c   1.000
_cell.angle_alpha   90.00
_cell.angle_beta   90.00
_cell.angle_gamma   90.00
#
_symmetry.space_group_name_H-M   'P 1'
#
loop_
_entity.id
_entity.type
_entity.pdbx_description
1 polymer ?
#
loop_
_entity_poly.entity_id
_entity_poly.type
_entity_poly.pdbx_seq_one_letter_code
_entity_poly.pdbx_strand_id
1 'polypeptide(L)'
;MFSLLAIAGKDFVTVAADTRISNGYSILSRSYSKTTKLTDSCIITSGGMVADIETLHKNLLFAVRMYEIQNKKSPTVEALAPRLMNMLYGRRFMPFYAFNLLCGLDSEGKGVIYGYDAIGSYDKLTYGA
;
A
#
# COMPACT_ATOMS: atom_id res chain seq x y z
N MET A 1 17.46 -0.99 2.32
CA MET A 1 17.08 0.24 1.58
C MET A 1 16.08 -0.12 0.50
N PHE A 2 15.15 0.75 0.22
CA PHE A 2 14.11 0.54 -0.80
C PHE A 2 13.78 1.87 -1.49
N SER A 3 13.26 1.78 -2.69
CA SER A 3 12.80 2.94 -3.46
C SER A 3 11.39 2.69 -3.95
N LEU A 4 10.50 3.59 -3.59
CA LEU A 4 9.10 3.57 -4.01
C LEU A 4 8.77 4.94 -4.61
N LEU A 5 7.96 4.94 -5.65
CA LEU A 5 7.51 6.17 -6.29
C LEU A 5 6.08 5.99 -6.80
N ALA A 6 5.26 7.01 -6.60
CA ALA A 6 3.93 7.06 -7.16
C ALA A 6 3.62 8.47 -7.65
N ILE A 7 2.97 8.57 -8.80
CA ILE A 7 2.53 9.82 -9.39
C ILE A 7 1.08 9.66 -9.85
N ALA A 8 0.21 10.55 -9.39
CA ALA A 8 -1.20 10.59 -9.79
C ALA A 8 -1.41 11.54 -10.97
N GLY A 9 -2.08 11.05 -11.98
CA GLY A 9 -2.53 11.84 -13.12
C GLY A 9 -4.04 12.12 -13.05
N LYS A 10 -4.57 12.66 -14.14
CA LYS A 10 -5.99 13.01 -14.23
C LYS A 10 -6.90 11.77 -14.14
N ASP A 11 -6.49 10.67 -14.77
CA ASP A 11 -7.27 9.44 -14.89
C ASP A 11 -6.42 8.18 -14.67
N PHE A 12 -5.23 8.33 -14.08
CA PHE A 12 -4.31 7.23 -13.84
C PHE A 12 -3.43 7.49 -12.61
N VAL A 13 -2.84 6.42 -12.09
CA VAL A 13 -1.73 6.47 -11.16
C VAL A 13 -0.63 5.54 -11.66
N THR A 14 0.59 6.04 -11.71
CA THR A 14 1.75 5.22 -12.01
C THR A 14 2.53 4.97 -10.73
N VAL A 15 2.85 3.70 -10.48
CA VAL A 15 3.61 3.27 -9.31
C VAL A 15 4.86 2.53 -9.79
N ALA A 16 5.98 2.85 -9.19
CA ALA A 16 7.25 2.18 -9.46
C ALA A 16 7.95 1.83 -8.15
N ALA A 17 8.56 0.68 -8.12
CA ALA A 17 9.35 0.21 -6.98
C ALA A 17 10.56 -0.58 -7.47
N ASP A 18 11.64 -0.55 -6.69
CA ASP A 18 12.75 -1.47 -6.95
C ASP A 18 12.35 -2.90 -6.60
N THR A 19 13.13 -3.87 -7.08
CA THR A 19 12.83 -5.29 -6.89
C THR A 19 13.86 -6.00 -6.01
N ARG A 20 14.72 -5.24 -5.34
CA ARG A 20 15.80 -5.80 -4.52
C ARG A 20 15.34 -6.03 -3.08
N ILE A 21 15.62 -7.23 -2.58
CA ILE A 21 15.63 -7.52 -1.14
C ILE A 21 17.07 -7.79 -0.74
N SER A 22 17.55 -7.07 0.25
CA SER A 22 18.89 -7.26 0.80
C SER A 22 18.86 -7.26 2.33
N ASN A 23 19.85 -7.94 2.89
CA ASN A 23 20.13 -7.96 4.33
C ASN A 23 21.59 -7.52 4.50
N GLY A 24 21.78 -6.24 4.86
CA GLY A 24 23.11 -5.65 4.90
C GLY A 24 23.77 -5.65 3.52
N TYR A 25 24.89 -6.34 3.39
CA TYR A 25 25.63 -6.45 2.11
C TYR A 25 25.21 -7.64 1.27
N SER A 26 24.31 -8.50 1.79
CA SER A 26 23.84 -9.70 1.08
C SER A 26 22.54 -9.40 0.33
N ILE A 27 22.49 -9.78 -0.94
CA ILE A 27 21.28 -9.66 -1.76
C ILE A 27 20.52 -10.98 -1.68
N LEU A 28 19.28 -10.93 -1.14
CA LEU A 28 18.44 -12.12 -1.01
C LEU A 28 17.61 -12.37 -2.28
N SER A 29 17.18 -11.32 -2.96
CA SER A 29 16.43 -11.43 -4.21
C SER A 29 16.63 -10.17 -5.07
N ARG A 30 16.60 -10.34 -6.38
CA ARG A 30 16.62 -9.23 -7.37
C ARG A 30 15.30 -9.09 -8.11
N SER A 31 14.30 -9.91 -7.78
CA SER A 31 13.04 -9.99 -8.52
C SER A 31 11.80 -10.04 -7.62
N TYR A 32 11.89 -9.48 -6.42
CA TYR A 32 10.77 -9.42 -5.48
C TYR A 32 9.86 -8.24 -5.80
N SER A 33 8.54 -8.48 -5.92
CA SER A 33 7.56 -7.41 -6.14
C SER A 33 7.13 -6.79 -4.81
N LYS A 34 7.28 -5.48 -4.68
CA LYS A 34 6.88 -4.69 -3.49
C LYS A 34 5.47 -4.10 -3.62
N THR A 35 4.77 -4.44 -4.69
CA THR A 35 3.44 -3.92 -5.01
C THR A 35 2.42 -5.04 -5.01
N THR A 36 1.29 -4.80 -4.36
CA THR A 36 0.16 -5.74 -4.31
C THR A 36 -1.09 -5.07 -4.87
N LYS A 37 -1.74 -5.72 -5.83
CA LYS A 37 -3.03 -5.29 -6.35
C LYS A 37 -4.11 -5.70 -5.36
N LEU A 38 -4.87 -4.73 -4.86
CA LEU A 38 -5.96 -4.95 -3.91
C LEU A 38 -7.31 -5.10 -4.63
N THR A 39 -7.58 -4.21 -5.56
CA THR A 39 -8.76 -4.24 -6.43
C THR A 39 -8.35 -3.86 -7.85
N ASP A 40 -9.29 -3.84 -8.79
CA ASP A 40 -8.99 -3.41 -10.16
C ASP A 40 -8.57 -1.94 -10.26
N SER A 41 -8.88 -1.14 -9.26
CA SER A 41 -8.59 0.30 -9.22
C SER A 41 -7.74 0.74 -8.01
N CYS A 42 -7.17 -0.21 -7.28
CA CYS A 42 -6.38 0.12 -6.08
C CYS A 42 -5.20 -0.83 -5.91
N ILE A 43 -4.04 -0.26 -5.65
CA ILE A 43 -2.81 -0.99 -5.35
C ILE A 43 -2.13 -0.40 -4.11
N ILE A 44 -1.38 -1.24 -3.41
CA ILE A 44 -0.51 -0.81 -2.32
C ILE A 44 0.93 -1.15 -2.67
N THR A 45 1.84 -0.23 -2.41
CA THR A 45 3.27 -0.48 -2.50
C THR A 45 3.93 -0.11 -1.17
N SER A 46 4.89 -0.92 -0.75
CA SER A 46 5.50 -0.77 0.57
C SER A 46 6.98 -1.05 0.54
N GLY A 47 7.72 -0.33 1.40
CA GLY A 47 9.12 -0.57 1.65
C GLY A 47 9.37 -0.72 3.14
N GLY A 48 10.40 -1.46 3.50
CA GLY A 48 10.78 -1.74 4.87
C GLY A 48 11.10 -3.21 5.12
N MET A 49 10.61 -3.75 6.21
CA MET A 49 10.83 -5.16 6.57
C MET A 49 9.87 -6.07 5.81
N VAL A 50 10.40 -6.99 5.02
CA VAL A 50 9.60 -7.84 4.12
C VAL A 50 8.54 -8.65 4.87
N ALA A 51 8.88 -9.23 6.03
CA ALA A 51 7.92 -10.01 6.81
C ALA A 51 6.72 -9.18 7.26
N ASP A 52 6.96 -7.95 7.70
CA ASP A 52 5.89 -7.02 8.08
C ASP A 52 5.06 -6.57 6.88
N ILE A 53 5.71 -6.28 5.76
CA ILE A 53 5.05 -5.90 4.51
C ILE A 53 4.13 -7.03 4.03
N GLU A 54 4.61 -8.26 3.99
CA GLU A 54 3.80 -9.41 3.57
C GLU A 54 2.61 -9.64 4.47
N THR A 55 2.81 -9.56 5.78
CA THR A 55 1.72 -9.71 6.76
C THR A 55 0.68 -8.61 6.58
N LEU A 56 1.12 -7.37 6.45
CA LEU A 56 0.22 -6.23 6.25
C LEU A 56 -0.58 -6.35 4.95
N HIS A 57 0.09 -6.70 3.84
CA HIS A 57 -0.58 -6.85 2.55
C HIS A 57 -1.59 -8.00 2.55
N LYS A 58 -1.27 -9.13 3.19
CA LYS A 58 -2.21 -10.24 3.35
C LYS A 58 -3.42 -9.86 4.17
N ASN A 59 -3.21 -9.17 5.28
CA ASN A 59 -4.29 -8.71 6.14
C ASN A 59 -5.21 -7.72 5.41
N LEU A 60 -4.63 -6.79 4.67
CA LEU A 60 -5.39 -5.82 3.90
C LEU A 60 -6.16 -6.49 2.75
N LEU A 61 -5.53 -7.43 2.05
CA LEU A 61 -6.19 -8.19 0.99
C LEU A 61 -7.35 -9.04 1.55
N PHE A 62 -7.16 -9.65 2.71
CA PHE A 62 -8.23 -10.36 3.41
C PHE A 62 -9.41 -9.42 3.72
N ALA A 63 -9.14 -8.22 4.21
CA ALA A 63 -10.18 -7.22 4.49
C ALA A 63 -10.93 -6.81 3.21
N VAL A 64 -10.23 -6.66 2.09
CA VAL A 64 -10.83 -6.39 0.78
C VAL A 64 -11.76 -7.52 0.36
N ARG A 65 -11.32 -8.78 0.47
CA ARG A 65 -12.14 -9.95 0.10
C ARG A 65 -13.39 -10.07 0.98
N MET A 66 -13.25 -9.85 2.27
CA MET A 66 -14.40 -9.85 3.19
C MET A 66 -15.41 -8.75 2.83
N TYR A 67 -14.92 -7.56 2.50
CA TYR A 67 -15.78 -6.46 2.05
C TYR A 67 -16.53 -6.81 0.78
N GLU A 68 -15.85 -7.40 -0.21
CA GLU A 68 -16.46 -7.82 -1.48
C GLU A 68 -17.57 -8.86 -1.28
N ILE A 69 -17.35 -9.83 -0.39
CA ILE A 69 -18.35 -10.86 -0.07
C ILE A 69 -19.58 -10.24 0.59
N GLN A 70 -19.37 -9.35 1.56
CA GLN A 70 -20.46 -8.74 2.33
C GLN A 70 -21.25 -7.69 1.55
N ASN A 71 -20.59 -6.93 0.70
CA ASN A 71 -21.18 -5.77 0.01
C ASN A 71 -21.44 -5.97 -1.48
N LYS A 72 -20.97 -7.10 -2.05
CA LYS A 72 -21.11 -7.44 -3.48
C LYS A 72 -20.50 -6.40 -4.43
N LYS A 73 -19.54 -5.64 -3.96
CA LYS A 73 -18.77 -4.66 -4.73
C LYS A 73 -17.39 -4.47 -4.11
N SER A 74 -16.43 -4.01 -4.91
CA SER A 74 -15.08 -3.69 -4.40
C SER A 74 -15.09 -2.41 -3.57
N PRO A 75 -14.28 -2.34 -2.50
CA PRO A 75 -14.12 -1.11 -1.74
C PRO A 75 -13.43 -0.04 -2.59
N THR A 76 -13.75 1.21 -2.34
CA THR A 76 -13.07 2.35 -2.95
C THR A 76 -11.71 2.58 -2.29
N VAL A 77 -10.80 3.29 -2.96
CA VAL A 77 -9.52 3.66 -2.36
C VAL A 77 -9.73 4.54 -1.12
N GLU A 78 -10.74 5.42 -1.15
CA GLU A 78 -11.10 6.26 -0.01
C GLU A 78 -11.58 5.44 1.19
N ALA A 79 -12.24 4.32 0.97
CA ALA A 79 -12.67 3.40 2.04
C ALA A 79 -11.49 2.59 2.59
N LEU A 80 -10.54 2.23 1.74
CA LEU A 80 -9.35 1.48 2.15
C LEU A 80 -8.35 2.33 2.93
N ALA A 81 -8.29 3.64 2.68
CA ALA A 81 -7.36 4.53 3.37
C ALA A 81 -7.52 4.51 4.90
N PRO A 82 -8.71 4.73 5.49
CA PRO A 82 -8.87 4.62 6.94
C PRO A 82 -8.76 3.18 7.45
N ARG A 83 -9.08 2.19 6.62
CA ARG A 83 -8.90 0.79 7.00
C ARG A 83 -7.43 0.44 7.22
N LEU A 84 -6.57 0.89 6.32
CA LEU A 84 -5.12 0.72 6.46
C LEU A 84 -4.59 1.48 7.68
N MET A 85 -5.05 2.71 7.90
CA MET A 85 -4.71 3.48 9.10
C MET A 85 -5.02 2.69 10.38
N ASN A 86 -6.20 2.11 10.48
CA ASN A 86 -6.60 1.35 11.65
C ASN A 86 -5.74 0.09 11.86
N MET A 87 -5.37 -0.60 10.78
CA MET A 87 -4.46 -1.74 10.85
C MET A 87 -3.08 -1.34 11.40
N LEU A 88 -2.54 -0.23 10.91
CA LEU A 88 -1.23 0.26 11.35
C LEU A 88 -1.27 0.75 12.79
N TYR A 89 -2.28 1.53 13.17
CA TYR A 89 -2.41 2.06 14.51
C TYR A 89 -2.74 0.99 15.55
N GLY A 90 -3.35 -0.11 15.15
CA GLY A 90 -3.57 -1.27 16.02
C GLY A 90 -2.27 -1.87 16.57
N ARG A 91 -1.15 -1.57 15.94
CA ARG A 91 0.19 -1.92 16.41
C ARG A 91 1.01 -0.69 16.80
N ARG A 92 0.39 0.27 17.45
CA ARG A 92 1.05 1.53 17.86
C ARG A 92 2.31 1.31 18.69
N PHE A 93 2.32 0.31 19.57
CA PHE A 93 3.44 0.04 20.49
C PHE A 93 4.42 -1.01 19.98
N MET A 94 4.09 -1.70 18.89
CA MET A 94 4.99 -2.58 18.15
C MET A 94 4.68 -2.46 16.65
N PRO A 95 5.07 -1.35 16.01
CA PRO A 95 4.63 -1.04 14.67
C PRO A 95 5.15 -2.02 13.63
N PHE A 96 4.37 -2.18 12.56
CA PHE A 96 4.90 -2.73 11.31
C PHE A 96 6.05 -1.83 10.82
N TYR A 97 7.19 -2.42 10.56
CA TYR A 97 8.28 -1.72 9.89
C TYR A 97 7.99 -1.68 8.38
N ALA A 98 7.02 -0.87 8.03
CA ALA A 98 6.51 -0.73 6.67
C ALA A 98 6.12 0.72 6.40
N PHE A 99 6.60 1.25 5.29
CA PHE A 99 6.26 2.58 4.79
C PHE A 99 5.45 2.40 3.51
N ASN A 100 4.22 2.89 3.50
CA ASN A 100 3.21 2.50 2.54
C ASN A 100 2.76 3.66 1.68
N LEU A 101 2.52 3.39 0.40
CA LEU A 101 1.76 4.23 -0.51
C LEU A 101 0.55 3.44 -0.99
N LEU A 102 -0.65 3.96 -0.73
CA LEU A 102 -1.91 3.40 -1.22
C LEU A 102 -2.39 4.24 -2.39
N CYS A 103 -2.49 3.63 -3.55
CA CYS A 103 -2.71 4.33 -4.81
C CYS A 103 -3.92 3.74 -5.54
N GLY A 104 -4.66 4.59 -6.23
CA GLY A 104 -5.78 4.12 -7.01
C GLY A 104 -6.54 5.25 -7.70
N LEU A 105 -7.71 4.90 -8.20
CA LEU A 105 -8.65 5.85 -8.77
C LEU A 105 -9.78 6.10 -7.78
N ASP A 106 -10.16 7.37 -7.63
CA ASP A 106 -11.30 7.72 -6.79
C ASP A 106 -12.64 7.42 -7.52
N SER A 107 -13.74 7.74 -6.87
CA SER A 107 -15.09 7.52 -7.42
C SER A 107 -15.36 8.29 -8.72
N GLU A 108 -14.59 9.33 -8.99
CA GLU A 108 -14.67 10.14 -10.21
C GLU A 108 -13.68 9.66 -11.29
N GLY A 109 -12.93 8.60 -11.02
CA GLY A 109 -11.91 8.09 -11.93
C GLY A 109 -10.61 8.87 -11.93
N LYS A 110 -10.40 9.78 -10.97
CA LYS A 110 -9.19 10.57 -10.84
C LYS A 110 -8.14 9.81 -10.03
N GLY A 111 -6.88 9.90 -10.45
CA GLY A 111 -5.77 9.30 -9.72
C GLY A 111 -5.57 9.93 -8.34
N VAL A 112 -5.38 9.09 -7.34
CA VAL A 112 -5.16 9.51 -5.95
C VAL A 112 -4.12 8.65 -5.27
N ILE A 113 -3.31 9.27 -4.41
CA ILE A 113 -2.28 8.61 -3.62
C ILE A 113 -2.48 9.00 -2.16
N TYR A 114 -2.42 8.00 -1.28
CA TYR A 114 -2.35 8.20 0.17
C TYR A 114 -0.98 7.71 0.65
N GLY A 115 -0.21 8.61 1.26
CA GLY A 115 1.09 8.30 1.85
C GLY A 115 0.97 8.12 3.36
N TYR A 116 1.60 7.09 3.90
CA TYR A 116 1.51 6.68 5.30
C TYR A 116 2.85 6.69 6.00
N ASP A 117 2.85 7.02 7.29
CA ASP A 117 3.94 6.63 8.17
C ASP A 117 3.72 5.22 8.75
N ALA A 118 4.66 4.74 9.56
CA ALA A 118 4.60 3.38 10.08
C ALA A 118 3.44 3.13 11.05
N ILE A 119 2.91 4.15 11.70
CA ILE A 119 1.85 4.03 12.71
C ILE A 119 0.47 4.45 12.22
N GLY A 120 0.35 4.77 10.93
CA GLY A 120 -0.95 4.98 10.30
C GLY A 120 -1.35 6.42 10.05
N SER A 121 -0.52 7.42 10.38
CA SER A 121 -0.78 8.78 9.91
C SER A 121 -0.71 8.81 8.39
N TYR A 122 -1.69 9.43 7.75
CA TYR A 122 -1.72 9.47 6.29
C TYR A 122 -2.24 10.81 5.76
N ASP A 123 -1.84 11.11 4.54
CA ASP A 123 -2.28 12.30 3.83
C ASP A 123 -2.49 11.98 2.34
N LYS A 124 -3.35 12.75 1.71
CA LYS A 124 -3.63 12.64 0.28
C LYS A 124 -2.59 13.43 -0.51
N LEU A 125 -1.96 12.77 -1.46
CA LEU A 125 -0.84 13.31 -2.23
C LEU A 125 -1.14 13.24 -3.72
N THR A 126 -0.47 14.09 -4.51
CA THR A 126 -0.44 13.98 -5.96
C THR A 126 0.80 13.24 -6.45
N TYR A 127 1.84 13.20 -5.64
CA TYR A 127 3.02 12.36 -5.85
C TYR A 127 3.58 11.95 -4.49
N GLY A 128 4.23 10.79 -4.43
CA GLY A 128 4.85 10.28 -3.22
C GLY A 128 6.06 9.41 -3.52
N ALA A 129 6.95 9.35 -2.57
CA ALA A 129 8.15 8.52 -2.66
C ALA A 129 8.47 7.86 -1.31
#